data_57bfb891c05deb9dfd95cb6f03b9c314
#
_entry.id   57bfb891c05deb9dfd95cb6f03b9c314
#
_cell.length_a   1.000
_cell.length_b   1.000
_cell.length_c   1.000
_cell.angle_alpha   90.00
_cell.angle_beta   90.00
_cell.angle_gamma   90.00
#
_symmetry.space_group_name_H-M   'P 1'
#
loop_
_entity.id
_entity.type
_entity.pdbx_description
1 polymer ?
#
loop_
_entity_poly.entity_id
_entity_poly.type
_entity_poly.pdbx_seq_one_letter_code
_entity_poly.pdbx_strand_id
1 'polypeptide(L)'
;MSDVHLWSEEFGAATDAPILLIMGSMSQGVLWPDAFAGRLVAGGRRVIRYDHRDTGKSETVDFAAHPYTWEDIKNDVHRVLDAHGLGSAHLVCHSAGGLLGQLIAVERPDRVRSLTVIGSSPLGGGEGQVILRALTGEPQEEGSLPAPTAAFTAFYRALLTAPPPQGRRALIDGMVAEQRVLHGTGLPFDEDAARRLQERIHDRANDLSAAANHRLAAAAGPGFEPVGVLHRVTAPTLVVEGSHEPVKPGHGALIAQRIPGARLMTVPGMGHTLPPETHEQLATAVLTHTAE
;
A
#
# COMPACT_ATOMS: atom_id res chain seq x y z
N MET A 1 -14.83 -4.54 20.05
CA MET A 1 -14.08 -3.57 19.20
C MET A 1 -15.11 -2.58 18.67
N SER A 2 -14.89 -1.27 18.82
CA SER A 2 -15.78 -0.23 18.29
C SER A 2 -15.77 -0.31 16.76
N ASP A 3 -16.96 -0.21 16.14
CA ASP A 3 -17.09 -0.08 14.70
C ASP A 3 -16.50 1.27 14.28
N VAL A 4 -15.33 1.25 13.64
CA VAL A 4 -14.67 2.43 13.09
C VAL A 4 -15.32 2.76 11.76
N HIS A 5 -15.74 4.00 11.57
CA HIS A 5 -16.27 4.47 10.30
C HIS A 5 -15.13 4.62 9.27
N LEU A 6 -15.20 3.87 8.17
CA LEU A 6 -14.25 3.91 7.08
C LEU A 6 -14.84 4.65 5.88
N TRP A 7 -14.18 5.70 5.44
CA TRP A 7 -14.54 6.37 4.21
C TRP A 7 -14.17 5.51 3.01
N SER A 8 -15.09 5.36 2.08
CA SER A 8 -14.85 4.71 0.80
C SER A 8 -15.60 5.41 -0.32
N GLU A 9 -15.12 5.25 -1.54
CA GLU A 9 -15.81 5.67 -2.75
C GLU A 9 -15.76 4.57 -3.82
N GLU A 10 -16.76 4.58 -4.67
CA GLU A 10 -17.01 3.56 -5.66
C GLU A 10 -17.17 4.17 -7.05
N PHE A 11 -16.63 3.48 -8.06
CA PHE A 11 -16.69 3.85 -9.47
C PHE A 11 -17.13 2.65 -10.32
N GLY A 12 -17.83 2.91 -11.43
CA GLY A 12 -18.31 1.87 -12.34
C GLY A 12 -19.68 1.36 -11.99
N ALA A 13 -20.16 0.35 -12.70
CA ALA A 13 -21.48 -0.22 -12.49
C ALA A 13 -21.46 -1.25 -11.35
N ALA A 14 -22.51 -1.27 -10.52
CA ALA A 14 -22.63 -2.21 -9.41
C ALA A 14 -22.65 -3.69 -9.84
N THR A 15 -22.99 -3.95 -11.10
CA THR A 15 -23.04 -5.29 -11.70
C THR A 15 -21.68 -5.79 -12.20
N ASP A 16 -20.69 -4.90 -12.33
CA ASP A 16 -19.36 -5.26 -12.81
C ASP A 16 -18.56 -6.03 -11.76
N ALA A 17 -17.53 -6.75 -12.21
CA ALA A 17 -16.66 -7.49 -11.31
C ALA A 17 -15.91 -6.54 -10.36
N PRO A 18 -16.03 -6.75 -9.03
CA PRO A 18 -15.50 -5.80 -8.06
C PRO A 18 -14.00 -5.90 -7.88
N ILE A 19 -13.33 -4.75 -7.87
CA ILE A 19 -11.94 -4.55 -7.46
C ILE A 19 -11.94 -3.71 -6.18
N LEU A 20 -11.25 -4.16 -5.14
CA LEU A 20 -10.93 -3.37 -3.97
C LEU A 20 -9.46 -2.93 -4.03
N LEU A 21 -9.23 -1.62 -4.03
CA LEU A 21 -7.91 -0.99 -4.01
C LEU A 21 -7.48 -0.76 -2.56
N ILE A 22 -6.44 -1.45 -2.12
CA ILE A 22 -5.91 -1.40 -0.75
C ILE A 22 -4.56 -0.66 -0.78
N MET A 23 -4.52 0.53 -0.21
CA MET A 23 -3.30 1.36 -0.19
C MET A 23 -2.32 0.94 0.91
N GLY A 24 -1.13 1.51 0.88
CA GLY A 24 -0.10 1.28 1.88
C GLY A 24 -0.40 1.90 3.25
N SER A 25 0.46 1.60 4.20
CA SER A 25 0.41 2.17 5.56
C SER A 25 0.41 3.70 5.55
N MET A 26 -0.33 4.32 6.47
CA MET A 26 -0.40 5.78 6.66
C MET A 26 -0.96 6.54 5.44
N SER A 27 -1.51 5.84 4.47
CA SER A 27 -1.89 6.38 3.17
C SER A 27 -3.40 6.44 3.01
N GLN A 28 -3.86 7.49 2.34
CA GLN A 28 -5.27 7.66 1.97
C GLN A 28 -5.59 6.94 0.66
N GLY A 29 -6.82 6.48 0.49
CA GLY A 29 -7.28 5.82 -0.72
C GLY A 29 -7.13 6.64 -2.01
N VAL A 30 -7.12 7.97 -1.88
CA VAL A 30 -6.91 8.87 -3.02
C VAL A 30 -5.48 8.86 -3.60
N LEU A 31 -4.54 8.18 -2.95
CA LEU A 31 -3.24 7.85 -3.54
C LEU A 31 -3.35 6.83 -4.69
N TRP A 32 -4.45 6.09 -4.77
CA TRP A 32 -4.85 5.45 -6.01
C TRP A 32 -5.33 6.51 -6.98
N PRO A 33 -4.59 6.82 -8.08
CA PRO A 33 -4.93 7.92 -8.96
C PRO A 33 -6.29 7.75 -9.62
N ASP A 34 -7.07 8.84 -9.72
CA ASP A 34 -8.39 8.82 -10.37
C ASP A 34 -8.30 8.32 -11.82
N ALA A 35 -7.22 8.67 -12.53
CA ALA A 35 -6.97 8.19 -13.90
C ALA A 35 -6.70 6.68 -13.97
N PHE A 36 -6.04 6.10 -12.97
CA PHE A 36 -5.85 4.65 -12.88
C PHE A 36 -7.19 3.94 -12.61
N ALA A 37 -7.95 4.39 -11.60
CA ALA A 37 -9.26 3.86 -11.29
C ALA A 37 -10.21 3.95 -12.51
N GLY A 38 -10.20 5.09 -13.21
CA GLY A 38 -11.01 5.30 -14.42
C GLY A 38 -10.67 4.32 -15.56
N ARG A 39 -9.41 3.91 -15.71
CA ARG A 39 -9.01 2.88 -16.69
C ARG A 39 -9.57 1.49 -16.33
N LEU A 40 -9.60 1.14 -15.04
CA LEU A 40 -10.21 -0.12 -14.59
C LEU A 40 -11.72 -0.12 -14.83
N VAL A 41 -12.39 1.00 -14.56
CA VAL A 41 -13.81 1.19 -14.85
C VAL A 41 -14.10 1.08 -16.34
N ALA A 42 -13.29 1.73 -17.18
CA ALA A 42 -13.43 1.62 -18.65
C ALA A 42 -13.22 0.18 -19.15
N GLY A 43 -12.49 -0.64 -18.40
CA GLY A 43 -12.33 -2.08 -18.63
C GLY A 43 -13.45 -2.95 -18.03
N GLY A 44 -14.58 -2.37 -17.57
CA GLY A 44 -15.72 -3.10 -17.03
C GLY A 44 -15.51 -3.63 -15.62
N ARG A 45 -14.88 -2.82 -14.75
CA ARG A 45 -14.71 -3.17 -13.32
C ARG A 45 -15.46 -2.17 -12.44
N ARG A 46 -16.08 -2.71 -11.39
CA ARG A 46 -16.56 -1.95 -10.24
C ARG A 46 -15.37 -1.72 -9.30
N VAL A 47 -14.90 -0.49 -9.17
CA VAL A 47 -13.69 -0.15 -8.44
C VAL A 47 -14.05 0.55 -7.14
N ILE A 48 -13.52 0.05 -6.03
CA ILE A 48 -13.71 0.62 -4.70
C ILE A 48 -12.33 0.98 -4.15
N ARG A 49 -12.17 2.20 -3.63
CA ARG A 49 -11.02 2.59 -2.81
C ARG A 49 -11.50 3.15 -1.49
N TYR A 50 -10.69 3.07 -0.47
CA TYR A 50 -11.05 3.51 0.87
C TYR A 50 -9.85 4.13 1.59
N ASP A 51 -10.12 4.91 2.61
CA ASP A 51 -9.11 5.38 3.55
C ASP A 51 -9.01 4.38 4.70
N HIS A 52 -7.79 3.98 5.05
CA HIS A 52 -7.57 3.24 6.29
C HIS A 52 -8.03 4.07 7.50
N ARG A 53 -8.35 3.42 8.63
CA ARG A 53 -8.55 4.15 9.90
C ARG A 53 -7.38 5.11 10.11
N ASP A 54 -7.61 6.22 10.78
CA ASP A 54 -6.60 7.26 11.03
C ASP A 54 -6.04 7.95 9.79
N THR A 55 -6.64 7.73 8.63
CA THR A 55 -6.23 8.43 7.40
C THR A 55 -7.40 9.08 6.70
N GLY A 56 -7.14 10.21 6.04
CA GLY A 56 -8.09 10.88 5.18
C GLY A 56 -9.39 11.26 5.87
N LYS A 57 -10.50 10.74 5.37
CA LYS A 57 -11.86 10.98 5.88
C LYS A 57 -12.39 9.83 6.75
N SER A 58 -11.62 8.77 6.94
CA SER A 58 -11.94 7.73 7.91
C SER A 58 -11.84 8.24 9.33
N GLU A 59 -12.49 7.54 10.25
CA GLU A 59 -12.49 7.88 11.68
C GLU A 59 -11.05 7.88 12.22
N THR A 60 -10.78 8.89 13.03
CA THR A 60 -9.55 9.03 13.78
C THR A 60 -9.73 8.38 15.16
N VAL A 61 -8.82 7.49 15.52
CA VAL A 61 -8.83 6.75 16.77
C VAL A 61 -7.90 7.41 17.80
N ASP A 62 -8.39 7.68 19.00
CA ASP A 62 -7.50 7.96 20.14
C ASP A 62 -6.76 6.67 20.51
N PHE A 63 -5.55 6.52 19.95
CA PHE A 63 -4.78 5.28 20.12
C PHE A 63 -4.41 4.99 21.57
N ALA A 64 -4.24 6.02 22.41
CA ALA A 64 -3.91 5.84 23.81
C ALA A 64 -5.08 5.23 24.60
N ALA A 65 -6.31 5.64 24.28
CA ALA A 65 -7.52 5.12 24.91
C ALA A 65 -8.00 3.80 24.26
N HIS A 66 -7.79 3.65 22.96
CA HIS A 66 -8.29 2.53 22.16
C HIS A 66 -7.20 1.97 21.24
N PRO A 67 -6.13 1.35 21.79
CA PRO A 67 -5.06 0.79 20.98
C PRO A 67 -5.60 -0.30 20.06
N TYR A 68 -5.06 -0.35 18.85
CA TYR A 68 -5.38 -1.37 17.86
C TYR A 68 -4.09 -1.93 17.22
N THR A 69 -4.22 -2.97 16.43
CA THR A 69 -3.11 -3.68 15.78
C THR A 69 -3.30 -3.73 14.27
N TRP A 70 -2.34 -4.24 13.54
CA TRP A 70 -2.48 -4.52 12.11
C TRP A 70 -3.54 -5.58 11.81
N GLU A 71 -3.86 -6.44 12.77
CA GLU A 71 -5.00 -7.36 12.69
C GLU A 71 -6.33 -6.61 12.57
N ASP A 72 -6.47 -5.49 13.28
CA ASP A 72 -7.66 -4.63 13.18
C ASP A 72 -7.73 -3.94 11.84
N ILE A 73 -6.58 -3.47 11.28
CA ILE A 73 -6.51 -2.87 9.94
C ILE A 73 -6.85 -3.91 8.86
N LYS A 74 -6.41 -5.17 9.02
CA LYS A 74 -6.83 -6.28 8.16
C LYS A 74 -8.34 -6.50 8.21
N ASN A 75 -8.92 -6.49 9.40
CA ASN A 75 -10.35 -6.66 9.58
C ASN A 75 -11.17 -5.51 8.98
N ASP A 76 -10.60 -4.31 8.88
CA ASP A 76 -11.21 -3.19 8.17
C ASP A 76 -11.40 -3.47 6.68
N VAL A 77 -10.50 -4.21 6.05
CA VAL A 77 -10.67 -4.64 4.64
C VAL A 77 -11.95 -5.45 4.48
N HIS A 78 -12.22 -6.36 5.42
CA HIS A 78 -13.46 -7.15 5.42
C HIS A 78 -14.69 -6.27 5.64
N ARG A 79 -14.62 -5.29 6.54
CA ARG A 79 -15.70 -4.32 6.79
C ARG A 79 -16.02 -3.51 5.54
N VAL A 80 -15.01 -3.06 4.80
CA VAL A 80 -15.22 -2.34 3.52
C VAL A 80 -15.92 -3.24 2.52
N LEU A 81 -15.49 -4.49 2.35
CA LEU A 81 -16.18 -5.45 1.48
C LEU A 81 -17.64 -5.63 1.88
N ASP A 82 -17.89 -5.83 3.17
CA ASP A 82 -19.25 -6.05 3.71
C ASP A 82 -20.15 -4.81 3.53
N ALA A 83 -19.60 -3.61 3.76
CA ALA A 83 -20.33 -2.35 3.56
C ALA A 83 -20.75 -2.13 2.10
N HIS A 84 -20.01 -2.69 1.13
CA HIS A 84 -20.35 -2.67 -0.29
C HIS A 84 -21.15 -3.90 -0.75
N GLY A 85 -21.56 -4.78 0.19
CA GLY A 85 -22.33 -5.99 -0.11
C GLY A 85 -21.55 -7.06 -0.86
N LEU A 86 -20.21 -7.08 -0.71
CA LEU A 86 -19.33 -7.97 -1.46
C LEU A 86 -18.91 -9.18 -0.63
N GLY A 87 -19.28 -10.38 -1.07
CA GLY A 87 -18.77 -11.64 -0.52
C GLY A 87 -17.29 -11.85 -0.85
N SER A 88 -16.83 -11.43 -2.03
CA SER A 88 -15.45 -11.49 -2.47
C SER A 88 -15.14 -10.42 -3.52
N ALA A 89 -13.86 -10.06 -3.68
CA ALA A 89 -13.40 -9.12 -4.69
C ALA A 89 -12.02 -9.52 -5.24
N HIS A 90 -11.64 -8.92 -6.37
CA HIS A 90 -10.24 -8.85 -6.77
C HIS A 90 -9.54 -7.81 -5.90
N LEU A 91 -8.48 -8.21 -5.21
CA LEU A 91 -7.71 -7.30 -4.36
C LEU A 91 -6.52 -6.74 -5.13
N VAL A 92 -6.43 -5.41 -5.24
CA VAL A 92 -5.26 -4.72 -5.82
C VAL A 92 -4.61 -3.92 -4.70
N CYS A 93 -3.43 -4.33 -4.29
CA CYS A 93 -2.82 -3.96 -3.03
C CYS A 93 -1.46 -3.31 -3.26
N HIS A 94 -1.22 -2.16 -2.62
CA HIS A 94 0.04 -1.43 -2.74
C HIS A 94 0.80 -1.41 -1.41
N SER A 95 2.12 -1.62 -1.46
CA SER A 95 3.01 -1.48 -0.29
C SER A 95 2.56 -2.35 0.90
N ALA A 96 2.34 -1.78 2.08
CA ALA A 96 1.81 -2.51 3.24
C ALA A 96 0.40 -3.10 3.00
N GLY A 97 -0.40 -2.50 2.11
CA GLY A 97 -1.64 -3.11 1.63
C GLY A 97 -1.41 -4.46 0.97
N GLY A 98 -0.23 -4.67 0.36
CA GLY A 98 0.17 -5.97 -0.18
C GLY A 98 0.41 -7.03 0.89
N LEU A 99 0.89 -6.66 2.07
CA LEU A 99 0.99 -7.57 3.22
C LEU A 99 -0.43 -7.97 3.70
N LEU A 100 -1.35 -6.98 3.79
CA LEU A 100 -2.76 -7.24 4.12
C LEU A 100 -3.41 -8.21 3.12
N GLY A 101 -3.24 -7.94 1.82
CA GLY A 101 -3.80 -8.78 0.76
C GLY A 101 -3.26 -10.21 0.77
N GLN A 102 -1.96 -10.38 0.99
CA GLN A 102 -1.32 -11.69 1.14
C GLN A 102 -1.88 -12.45 2.36
N LEU A 103 -2.01 -11.78 3.51
CA LEU A 103 -2.55 -12.41 4.72
C LEU A 103 -4.02 -12.80 4.54
N ILE A 104 -4.85 -11.92 3.96
CA ILE A 104 -6.25 -12.21 3.67
C ILE A 104 -6.37 -13.39 2.70
N ALA A 105 -5.51 -13.47 1.68
CA ALA A 105 -5.51 -14.59 0.74
C ALA A 105 -5.13 -15.94 1.40
N VAL A 106 -4.33 -15.90 2.47
CA VAL A 106 -3.99 -17.09 3.27
C VAL A 106 -5.13 -17.49 4.22
N GLU A 107 -5.73 -16.51 4.91
CA GLU A 107 -6.69 -16.78 6.00
C GLU A 107 -8.14 -16.88 5.51
N ARG A 108 -8.48 -16.09 4.50
CA ARG A 108 -9.84 -15.98 3.95
C ARG A 108 -9.82 -16.06 2.42
N PRO A 109 -9.36 -17.18 1.85
CA PRO A 109 -9.32 -17.36 0.39
C PRO A 109 -10.70 -17.20 -0.26
N ASP A 110 -11.78 -17.47 0.49
CA ASP A 110 -13.16 -17.24 0.08
C ASP A 110 -13.50 -15.77 -0.23
N ARG A 111 -12.74 -14.81 0.31
CA ARG A 111 -12.92 -13.37 0.08
C ARG A 111 -12.11 -12.83 -1.11
N VAL A 112 -11.19 -13.64 -1.69
CA VAL A 112 -10.22 -13.18 -2.69
C VAL A 112 -10.41 -13.89 -4.01
N ARG A 113 -10.91 -13.19 -5.03
CA ARG A 113 -11.05 -13.73 -6.40
C ARG A 113 -9.69 -13.82 -7.10
N SER A 114 -8.89 -12.77 -6.99
CA SER A 114 -7.49 -12.73 -7.37
C SER A 114 -6.74 -11.71 -6.54
N LEU A 115 -5.43 -11.81 -6.48
CA LEU A 115 -4.55 -10.92 -5.73
C LEU A 115 -3.57 -10.25 -6.68
N THR A 116 -3.54 -8.90 -6.68
CA THR A 116 -2.47 -8.11 -7.29
C THR A 116 -1.68 -7.41 -6.19
N VAL A 117 -0.36 -7.61 -6.16
CA VAL A 117 0.54 -7.02 -5.15
C VAL A 117 1.53 -6.11 -5.85
N ILE A 118 1.52 -4.82 -5.52
CA ILE A 118 2.37 -3.79 -6.15
C ILE A 118 3.32 -3.20 -5.11
N GLY A 119 4.63 -3.24 -5.35
CA GLY A 119 5.64 -2.60 -4.50
C GLY A 119 5.58 -3.05 -3.04
N SER A 120 5.45 -4.35 -2.78
CA SER A 120 5.30 -4.91 -1.43
C SER A 120 6.41 -5.91 -1.11
N SER A 121 6.41 -6.37 0.13
CA SER A 121 7.32 -7.40 0.63
C SER A 121 6.59 -8.74 0.79
N PRO A 122 7.31 -9.86 0.78
CA PRO A 122 6.71 -11.14 1.13
C PRO A 122 6.29 -11.14 2.61
N LEU A 123 5.06 -11.56 2.87
CA LEU A 123 4.53 -11.73 4.23
C LEU A 123 5.46 -12.62 5.05
N GLY A 124 5.76 -12.22 6.29
CA GLY A 124 6.72 -12.92 7.15
C GLY A 124 8.18 -12.76 6.74
N GLY A 125 8.48 -11.80 5.87
CA GLY A 125 9.85 -11.54 5.41
C GLY A 125 10.70 -10.66 6.33
N GLY A 126 10.11 -10.07 7.38
CA GLY A 126 10.85 -9.22 8.31
C GLY A 126 11.19 -7.83 7.76
N GLU A 127 10.36 -7.26 6.87
CA GLU A 127 10.58 -5.94 6.27
C GLU A 127 10.91 -4.85 7.29
N GLY A 128 10.15 -4.82 8.40
CA GLY A 128 10.36 -3.82 9.45
C GLY A 128 11.77 -3.83 10.04
N GLN A 129 12.35 -5.01 10.24
CA GLN A 129 13.72 -5.16 10.75
C GLN A 129 14.75 -4.70 9.73
N VAL A 130 14.55 -5.04 8.45
CA VAL A 130 15.44 -4.61 7.37
C VAL A 130 15.47 -3.09 7.25
N ILE A 131 14.31 -2.43 7.30
CA ILE A 131 14.21 -0.97 7.27
C ILE A 131 14.84 -0.36 8.53
N LEU A 132 14.55 -0.90 9.71
CA LEU A 132 15.12 -0.40 10.97
C LEU A 132 16.65 -0.45 10.94
N ARG A 133 17.25 -1.59 10.58
CA ARG A 133 18.71 -1.73 10.48
C ARG A 133 19.30 -0.77 9.44
N ALA A 134 18.63 -0.61 8.29
CA ALA A 134 19.05 0.37 7.30
C ALA A 134 19.04 1.79 7.89
N LEU A 135 18.03 2.17 8.69
CA LEU A 135 17.93 3.49 9.29
C LEU A 135 18.92 3.70 10.46
N THR A 136 19.20 2.68 11.26
CA THR A 136 20.16 2.77 12.38
C THR A 136 21.61 2.62 11.95
N GLY A 137 21.86 2.10 10.73
CA GLY A 137 23.21 1.83 10.23
C GLY A 137 23.76 0.48 10.67
N GLU A 138 22.90 -0.38 11.23
CA GLU A 138 23.27 -1.73 11.56
C GLU A 138 23.40 -2.61 10.30
N PRO A 139 24.32 -3.59 10.31
CA PRO A 139 24.45 -4.52 9.19
C PRO A 139 23.18 -5.37 9.05
N GLN A 140 22.78 -5.66 7.82
CA GLN A 140 21.69 -6.59 7.55
C GLN A 140 22.07 -8.01 7.95
N GLU A 141 21.09 -8.79 8.39
CA GLU A 141 21.30 -10.21 8.70
C GLU A 141 21.45 -11.03 7.42
N GLU A 142 22.21 -12.11 7.49
CA GLU A 142 22.33 -13.04 6.37
C GLU A 142 20.94 -13.65 6.03
N GLY A 143 20.59 -13.66 4.76
CA GLY A 143 19.30 -14.16 4.28
C GLY A 143 18.11 -13.22 4.50
N SER A 144 18.32 -12.00 5.05
CA SER A 144 17.27 -10.99 5.13
C SER A 144 16.84 -10.50 3.74
N LEU A 145 15.69 -9.81 3.69
CA LEU A 145 15.25 -9.13 2.47
C LEU A 145 16.28 -8.07 2.03
N PRO A 146 16.36 -7.75 0.71
CA PRO A 146 17.18 -6.64 0.24
C PRO A 146 16.84 -5.33 0.95
N ALA A 147 17.88 -4.58 1.31
CA ALA A 147 17.71 -3.30 2.00
C ALA A 147 17.17 -2.21 1.04
N PRO A 148 16.51 -1.17 1.58
CA PRO A 148 16.15 0.02 0.82
C PRO A 148 17.38 0.68 0.19
N THR A 149 17.15 1.48 -0.85
CA THR A 149 18.22 2.24 -1.50
C THR A 149 18.88 3.24 -0.54
N ALA A 150 20.12 3.62 -0.85
CA ALA A 150 20.84 4.63 -0.08
C ALA A 150 20.13 5.99 -0.04
N ALA A 151 19.47 6.37 -1.15
CA ALA A 151 18.68 7.61 -1.22
C ALA A 151 17.50 7.60 -0.27
N PHE A 152 16.73 6.50 -0.24
CA PHE A 152 15.63 6.31 0.72
C PHE A 152 16.15 6.37 2.16
N THR A 153 17.19 5.60 2.47
CA THR A 153 17.76 5.54 3.82
C THR A 153 18.27 6.91 4.27
N ALA A 154 18.98 7.65 3.43
CA ALA A 154 19.49 8.98 3.75
C ALA A 154 18.37 9.97 4.05
N PHE A 155 17.30 9.97 3.24
CA PHE A 155 16.15 10.84 3.44
C PHE A 155 15.45 10.57 4.77
N TYR A 156 15.14 9.32 5.08
CA TYR A 156 14.43 9.00 6.32
C TYR A 156 15.30 9.17 7.57
N ARG A 157 16.62 8.94 7.48
CA ARG A 157 17.55 9.30 8.56
C ARG A 157 17.55 10.80 8.85
N ALA A 158 17.54 11.62 7.81
CA ALA A 158 17.46 13.07 7.98
C ALA A 158 16.14 13.50 8.65
N LEU A 159 15.01 12.85 8.30
CA LEU A 159 13.73 13.12 8.95
C LEU A 159 13.72 12.78 10.45
N LEU A 160 14.42 11.72 10.87
CA LEU A 160 14.49 11.33 12.30
C LEU A 160 15.16 12.38 13.18
N THR A 161 16.01 13.23 12.61
CA THR A 161 16.77 14.27 13.30
C THR A 161 16.29 15.69 13.02
N ALA A 162 15.43 15.85 12.03
CA ALA A 162 14.88 17.15 11.65
C ALA A 162 13.81 17.61 12.67
N PRO A 163 13.73 18.91 12.94
CA PRO A 163 12.59 19.44 13.67
C PRO A 163 11.30 19.21 12.88
N PRO A 164 10.17 18.97 13.56
CA PRO A 164 8.88 18.79 12.88
C PRO A 164 8.55 20.02 12.05
N PRO A 165 8.02 19.84 10.83
CA PRO A 165 7.67 20.96 9.95
C PRO A 165 6.57 21.80 10.59
N GLN A 166 6.69 23.13 10.46
CA GLN A 166 5.73 24.07 11.01
C GLN A 166 4.84 24.68 9.93
N GLY A 167 3.53 24.49 10.10
CA GLY A 167 2.51 25.04 9.22
C GLY A 167 2.32 24.29 7.90
N ARG A 168 1.19 24.53 7.25
CA ARG A 168 0.71 23.81 6.06
C ARG A 168 1.76 23.73 4.94
N ARG A 169 2.42 24.86 4.63
CA ARG A 169 3.40 24.88 3.53
C ARG A 169 4.56 23.94 3.78
N ALA A 170 5.17 24.00 4.97
CA ALA A 170 6.31 23.17 5.31
C ALA A 170 5.94 21.67 5.36
N LEU A 171 4.72 21.34 5.83
CA LEU A 171 4.19 19.98 5.78
C LEU A 171 4.07 19.48 4.35
N ILE A 172 3.44 20.26 3.46
CA ILE A 172 3.29 19.89 2.05
C ILE A 172 4.65 19.78 1.35
N ASP A 173 5.59 20.70 1.60
CA ASP A 173 6.94 20.62 1.05
C ASP A 173 7.65 19.34 1.48
N GLY A 174 7.52 18.92 2.75
CA GLY A 174 8.02 17.65 3.26
C GLY A 174 7.39 16.43 2.57
N MET A 175 6.07 16.44 2.40
CA MET A 175 5.34 15.36 1.72
C MET A 175 5.73 15.25 0.24
N VAL A 176 5.98 16.38 -0.45
CA VAL A 176 6.48 16.38 -1.84
C VAL A 176 7.90 15.83 -1.91
N ALA A 177 8.77 16.20 -0.95
CA ALA A 177 10.13 15.68 -0.88
C ALA A 177 10.14 14.16 -0.64
N GLU A 178 9.29 13.65 0.24
CA GLU A 178 9.09 12.22 0.47
C GLU A 178 8.61 11.51 -0.80
N GLN A 179 7.59 12.06 -1.47
CA GLN A 179 7.07 11.51 -2.70
C GLN A 179 8.13 11.44 -3.81
N ARG A 180 9.03 12.43 -3.89
CA ARG A 180 10.15 12.42 -4.83
C ARG A 180 11.09 11.24 -4.58
N VAL A 181 11.41 10.95 -3.32
CA VAL A 181 12.25 9.81 -2.96
C VAL A 181 11.57 8.48 -3.28
N LEU A 182 10.29 8.38 -2.96
CA LEU A 182 9.48 7.19 -3.26
C LEU A 182 9.26 6.99 -4.77
N HIS A 183 9.23 8.06 -5.55
CA HIS A 183 9.12 8.01 -7.01
C HIS A 183 10.31 7.30 -7.67
N GLY A 184 11.48 7.36 -7.04
CA GLY A 184 12.72 6.83 -7.61
C GLY A 184 13.26 7.73 -8.72
N THR A 185 14.18 7.19 -9.51
CA THR A 185 14.95 7.96 -10.51
C THR A 185 14.71 7.54 -11.96
N GLY A 186 13.81 6.58 -12.19
CA GLY A 186 13.65 5.96 -13.51
C GLY A 186 12.70 6.71 -14.44
N LEU A 187 11.80 7.54 -13.90
CA LEU A 187 10.84 8.34 -14.64
C LEU A 187 10.95 9.82 -14.23
N PRO A 188 10.53 10.76 -15.09
CA PRO A 188 10.46 12.17 -14.73
C PRO A 188 9.53 12.41 -13.53
N PHE A 189 9.94 13.23 -12.57
CA PHE A 189 9.12 13.62 -11.44
C PHE A 189 8.43 14.96 -11.70
N ASP A 190 7.10 14.95 -11.80
CA ASP A 190 6.29 16.17 -11.90
C ASP A 190 6.02 16.72 -10.49
N GLU A 191 6.81 17.72 -10.10
CA GLU A 191 6.71 18.35 -8.78
C GLU A 191 5.38 19.08 -8.57
N ASP A 192 4.84 19.72 -9.61
CA ASP A 192 3.57 20.45 -9.53
C ASP A 192 2.40 19.48 -9.35
N ALA A 193 2.39 18.37 -10.07
CA ALA A 193 1.39 17.31 -9.87
C ALA A 193 1.51 16.67 -8.48
N ALA A 194 2.73 16.41 -8.02
CA ALA A 194 2.98 15.91 -6.68
C ALA A 194 2.46 16.89 -5.62
N ARG A 195 2.75 18.17 -5.77
CA ARG A 195 2.28 19.22 -4.84
C ARG A 195 0.76 19.27 -4.78
N ARG A 196 0.08 19.29 -5.92
CA ARG A 196 -1.40 19.26 -5.97
C ARG A 196 -1.97 18.02 -5.26
N LEU A 197 -1.34 16.87 -5.44
CA LEU A 197 -1.75 15.65 -4.74
C LEU A 197 -1.55 15.77 -3.23
N GLN A 198 -0.41 16.27 -2.77
CA GLN A 198 -0.12 16.42 -1.34
C GLN A 198 -1.01 17.50 -0.68
N GLU A 199 -1.35 18.56 -1.39
CA GLU A 199 -2.36 19.55 -0.97
C GLU A 199 -3.74 18.88 -0.80
N ARG A 200 -4.18 18.07 -1.78
CA ARG A 200 -5.42 17.30 -1.68
C ARG A 200 -5.42 16.37 -0.47
N ILE A 201 -4.33 15.66 -0.23
CA ILE A 201 -4.18 14.73 0.91
C ILE A 201 -4.24 15.48 2.23
N HIS A 202 -3.52 16.60 2.34
CA HIS A 202 -3.49 17.43 3.53
C HIS A 202 -4.89 17.98 3.84
N ASP A 203 -5.53 18.61 2.83
CA ASP A 203 -6.77 19.37 3.03
C ASP A 203 -8.01 18.49 3.26
N ARG A 204 -7.95 17.21 2.87
CA ARG A 204 -9.06 16.25 3.09
C ARG A 204 -8.94 15.43 4.37
N ALA A 205 -7.77 15.44 5.03
CA ALA A 205 -7.57 14.66 6.24
C ALA A 205 -8.34 15.24 7.43
N ASN A 206 -9.04 14.38 8.18
CA ASN A 206 -9.64 14.78 9.46
C ASN A 206 -8.55 15.14 10.46
N ASP A 207 -7.51 14.32 10.55
CA ASP A 207 -6.27 14.58 11.30
C ASP A 207 -5.10 13.91 10.57
N LEU A 208 -4.22 14.74 9.98
CA LEU A 208 -3.07 14.22 9.24
C LEU A 208 -2.08 13.49 10.15
N SER A 209 -1.98 13.89 11.42
CA SER A 209 -1.03 13.31 12.37
C SER A 209 -1.45 11.92 12.86
N ALA A 210 -2.74 11.62 12.84
CA ALA A 210 -3.28 10.32 13.26
C ALA A 210 -2.76 9.14 12.44
N ALA A 211 -2.36 9.36 11.18
CA ALA A 211 -1.75 8.32 10.35
C ALA A 211 -0.53 7.67 11.02
N ALA A 212 0.17 8.37 11.91
CA ALA A 212 1.28 7.82 12.68
C ALA A 212 0.86 6.67 13.61
N ASN A 213 -0.42 6.55 13.96
CA ASN A 213 -0.96 5.44 14.75
C ASN A 213 -0.70 4.07 14.07
N HIS A 214 -0.57 4.02 12.75
CA HIS A 214 -0.19 2.77 12.06
C HIS A 214 1.18 2.24 12.50
N ARG A 215 2.13 3.12 12.85
CA ARG A 215 3.43 2.72 13.39
C ARG A 215 3.28 2.17 14.81
N LEU A 216 2.43 2.80 15.62
CA LEU A 216 2.10 2.31 16.96
C LEU A 216 1.40 0.95 16.89
N ALA A 217 0.46 0.79 15.95
CA ALA A 217 -0.23 -0.48 15.70
C ALA A 217 0.74 -1.60 15.27
N ALA A 218 1.76 -1.27 14.49
CA ALA A 218 2.80 -2.22 14.10
C ALA A 218 3.66 -2.68 15.29
N ALA A 219 3.84 -1.80 16.28
CA ALA A 219 4.60 -2.10 17.49
C ALA A 219 3.77 -2.77 18.60
N ALA A 220 2.44 -2.66 18.57
CA ALA A 220 1.54 -3.04 19.67
C ALA A 220 1.15 -4.53 19.69
N GLY A 221 1.38 -5.28 18.61
CA GLY A 221 0.92 -6.66 18.50
C GLY A 221 2.03 -7.69 18.45
N PRO A 222 1.73 -8.98 18.77
CA PRO A 222 2.56 -10.07 18.31
C PRO A 222 2.61 -9.97 16.79
N GLY A 223 3.79 -10.18 16.21
CA GLY A 223 4.03 -9.97 14.80
C GLY A 223 2.86 -10.45 13.92
N PHE A 224 2.24 -9.51 13.27
CA PHE A 224 1.13 -9.68 12.33
C PHE A 224 1.52 -10.58 11.14
N GLU A 225 2.80 -10.85 10.95
CA GLU A 225 3.34 -11.52 9.78
C GLU A 225 3.70 -12.99 10.06
N PRO A 226 2.79 -13.97 9.80
CA PRO A 226 3.15 -15.36 9.90
C PRO A 226 4.22 -15.74 8.87
N VAL A 227 5.25 -16.43 9.32
CA VAL A 227 6.38 -16.84 8.47
C VAL A 227 6.02 -18.10 7.68
N GLY A 228 6.44 -18.17 6.41
CA GLY A 228 6.39 -19.40 5.61
C GLY A 228 5.00 -19.83 5.15
N VAL A 229 3.98 -18.96 5.19
CA VAL A 229 2.59 -19.30 4.86
C VAL A 229 2.18 -19.04 3.41
N LEU A 230 3.00 -18.33 2.64
CA LEU A 230 2.64 -17.89 1.28
C LEU A 230 2.37 -19.04 0.29
N HIS A 231 2.93 -20.23 0.54
CA HIS A 231 2.62 -21.42 -0.23
C HIS A 231 1.14 -21.85 -0.13
N ARG A 232 0.38 -21.30 0.83
CA ARG A 232 -1.05 -21.57 1.04
C ARG A 232 -1.97 -20.65 0.23
N VAL A 233 -1.43 -19.62 -0.41
CA VAL A 233 -2.22 -18.73 -1.28
C VAL A 233 -2.67 -19.51 -2.50
N THR A 234 -3.99 -19.63 -2.66
CA THR A 234 -4.64 -20.33 -3.80
C THR A 234 -5.21 -19.38 -4.82
N ALA A 235 -5.41 -18.11 -4.47
CA ALA A 235 -5.91 -17.10 -5.39
C ALA A 235 -4.89 -16.85 -6.51
N PRO A 236 -5.31 -16.73 -7.79
CA PRO A 236 -4.44 -16.28 -8.86
C PRO A 236 -3.73 -14.99 -8.42
N THR A 237 -2.40 -14.94 -8.58
CA THR A 237 -1.60 -13.83 -8.06
C THR A 237 -0.74 -13.18 -9.12
N LEU A 238 -0.85 -11.84 -9.24
CA LEU A 238 0.02 -10.98 -10.01
C LEU A 238 0.87 -10.14 -9.05
N VAL A 239 2.18 -10.22 -9.19
CA VAL A 239 3.13 -9.39 -8.45
C VAL A 239 3.69 -8.35 -9.41
N VAL A 240 3.67 -7.08 -9.00
CA VAL A 240 4.19 -5.97 -9.79
C VAL A 240 5.29 -5.25 -9.00
N GLU A 241 6.43 -5.06 -9.63
CA GLU A 241 7.56 -4.35 -9.05
C GLU A 241 8.09 -3.30 -10.04
N GLY A 242 8.38 -2.11 -9.55
CA GLY A 242 9.07 -1.09 -10.34
C GLY A 242 10.57 -1.42 -10.46
N SER A 243 11.17 -1.21 -11.64
CA SER A 243 12.61 -1.44 -11.81
C SER A 243 13.50 -0.45 -11.07
N HIS A 244 12.91 0.62 -10.53
CA HIS A 244 13.57 1.66 -9.72
C HIS A 244 12.93 1.80 -8.32
N GLU A 245 12.40 0.69 -7.79
CA GLU A 245 11.79 0.60 -6.46
C GLU A 245 12.80 0.98 -5.36
N PRO A 246 12.60 2.10 -4.63
CA PRO A 246 13.59 2.57 -3.66
C PRO A 246 13.45 1.96 -2.27
N VAL A 247 12.25 1.46 -1.93
CA VAL A 247 11.91 0.99 -0.57
C VAL A 247 12.17 -0.51 -0.44
N LYS A 248 11.76 -1.27 -1.45
CA LYS A 248 11.66 -2.74 -1.42
C LYS A 248 12.25 -3.36 -2.71
N PRO A 249 13.48 -3.01 -3.09
CA PRO A 249 14.06 -3.48 -4.35
C PRO A 249 14.21 -5.00 -4.35
N GLY A 250 13.65 -5.67 -5.38
CA GLY A 250 13.73 -7.13 -5.53
C GLY A 250 12.76 -7.93 -4.66
N HIS A 251 11.94 -7.29 -3.82
CA HIS A 251 10.99 -8.00 -2.97
C HIS A 251 9.86 -8.66 -3.75
N GLY A 252 9.45 -8.08 -4.87
CA GLY A 252 8.41 -8.64 -5.74
C GLY A 252 8.80 -10.02 -6.27
N ALA A 253 10.05 -10.20 -6.67
CA ALA A 253 10.56 -11.50 -7.11
C ALA A 253 10.46 -12.56 -5.99
N LEU A 254 10.72 -12.18 -4.74
CA LEU A 254 10.63 -13.08 -3.59
C LEU A 254 9.17 -13.45 -3.27
N ILE A 255 8.22 -12.53 -3.46
CA ILE A 255 6.78 -12.84 -3.34
C ILE A 255 6.39 -13.88 -4.40
N ALA A 256 6.74 -13.62 -5.66
CA ALA A 256 6.39 -14.50 -6.77
C ALA A 256 6.99 -15.91 -6.63
N GLN A 257 8.18 -16.04 -6.04
CA GLN A 257 8.81 -17.33 -5.75
C GLN A 257 8.09 -18.12 -4.65
N ARG A 258 7.45 -17.45 -3.69
CA ARG A 258 6.83 -18.06 -2.53
C ARG A 258 5.35 -18.40 -2.70
N ILE A 259 4.66 -17.77 -3.65
CA ILE A 259 3.24 -18.01 -3.96
C ILE A 259 3.15 -18.92 -5.18
N PRO A 260 2.53 -20.12 -5.08
CA PRO A 260 2.38 -21.03 -6.20
C PRO A 260 1.65 -20.40 -7.38
N GLY A 261 2.22 -20.47 -8.58
CA GLY A 261 1.62 -19.94 -9.80
C GLY A 261 1.59 -18.40 -9.92
N ALA A 262 2.20 -17.66 -8.98
CA ALA A 262 2.27 -16.22 -9.09
C ALA A 262 3.10 -15.77 -10.31
N ARG A 263 2.62 -14.73 -10.97
CA ARG A 263 3.31 -14.08 -12.10
C ARG A 263 3.98 -12.79 -11.63
N LEU A 264 5.23 -12.58 -12.02
CA LEU A 264 5.95 -11.33 -11.77
C LEU A 264 5.93 -10.44 -13.01
N MET A 265 5.61 -9.17 -12.82
CA MET A 265 5.72 -8.12 -13.82
C MET A 265 6.62 -7.00 -13.30
N THR A 266 7.69 -6.72 -14.03
CA THR A 266 8.54 -5.56 -13.74
C THR A 266 8.14 -4.39 -14.64
N VAL A 267 7.88 -3.22 -14.03
CA VAL A 267 7.52 -1.99 -14.74
C VAL A 267 8.75 -1.12 -14.89
N PRO A 268 9.21 -0.89 -16.14
CA PRO A 268 10.41 -0.10 -16.39
C PRO A 268 10.30 1.33 -15.87
N GLY A 269 11.31 1.79 -15.15
CA GLY A 269 11.41 3.15 -14.62
C GLY A 269 10.54 3.43 -13.39
N MET A 270 9.53 2.63 -13.09
CA MET A 270 8.66 2.83 -11.93
C MET A 270 9.44 2.65 -10.62
N GLY A 271 9.19 3.56 -9.67
CA GLY A 271 9.62 3.43 -8.29
C GLY A 271 8.50 2.87 -7.42
N HIS A 272 8.34 3.45 -6.21
CA HIS A 272 7.30 3.04 -5.26
C HIS A 272 5.96 3.76 -5.48
N THR A 273 5.94 4.86 -6.23
CA THR A 273 4.71 5.60 -6.57
C THR A 273 4.08 5.07 -7.86
N LEU A 274 2.84 5.50 -8.12
CA LEU A 274 2.07 5.15 -9.31
C LEU A 274 1.99 6.36 -10.27
N PRO A 275 3.06 6.70 -11.00
CA PRO A 275 3.07 7.86 -11.88
C PRO A 275 2.22 7.63 -13.14
N PRO A 276 1.71 8.72 -13.78
CA PRO A 276 0.79 8.63 -14.92
C PRO A 276 1.30 7.75 -16.07
N GLU A 277 2.62 7.74 -16.32
CA GLU A 277 3.28 6.95 -17.37
C GLU A 277 3.08 5.45 -17.21
N THR A 278 2.80 4.99 -15.98
CA THR A 278 2.62 3.57 -15.67
C THR A 278 1.15 3.13 -15.67
N HIS A 279 0.20 4.07 -15.63
CA HIS A 279 -1.22 3.75 -15.42
C HIS A 279 -1.80 2.82 -16.48
N GLU A 280 -1.46 3.02 -17.76
CA GLU A 280 -1.98 2.18 -18.84
C GLU A 280 -1.47 0.75 -18.72
N GLN A 281 -0.17 0.58 -18.53
CA GLN A 281 0.47 -0.72 -18.39
C GLN A 281 -0.06 -1.47 -17.15
N LEU A 282 -0.16 -0.77 -16.01
CA LEU A 282 -0.69 -1.34 -14.76
C LEU A 282 -2.16 -1.72 -14.90
N ALA A 283 -2.99 -0.83 -15.45
CA ALA A 283 -4.41 -1.12 -15.63
C ALA A 283 -4.64 -2.30 -16.57
N THR A 284 -3.91 -2.37 -17.69
CA THR A 284 -3.98 -3.51 -18.62
C THR A 284 -3.60 -4.81 -17.93
N ALA A 285 -2.53 -4.82 -17.12
CA ALA A 285 -2.10 -6.01 -16.39
C ALA A 285 -3.17 -6.46 -15.37
N VAL A 286 -3.74 -5.52 -14.60
CA VAL A 286 -4.82 -5.80 -13.65
C VAL A 286 -6.07 -6.30 -14.35
N LEU A 287 -6.51 -5.65 -15.44
CA LEU A 287 -7.68 -6.06 -16.20
C LEU A 287 -7.54 -7.46 -16.77
N THR A 288 -6.37 -7.78 -17.35
CA THR A 288 -6.06 -9.13 -17.85
C THR A 288 -6.09 -10.15 -16.73
N HIS A 289 -5.45 -9.84 -15.59
CA HIS A 289 -5.38 -10.72 -14.44
C HIS A 289 -6.74 -10.96 -13.77
N THR A 290 -7.64 -9.98 -13.79
CA THR A 290 -8.98 -10.08 -13.21
C THR A 290 -10.03 -10.62 -14.17
N ALA A 291 -9.67 -10.94 -15.40
CA ALA A 291 -10.56 -11.58 -16.39
C ALA A 291 -10.55 -13.11 -16.27
N GLU A 292 -9.58 -13.67 -15.60
CA GLU A 292 -9.43 -15.09 -15.28
C GLU A 292 -10.28 -15.42 -14.03
#